data_df3f947099b82c04f6c28368489fe0da
#
_entry.id   df3f947099b82c04f6c28368489fe0da
#
_cell.length_a   1.000
_cell.length_b   1.000
_cell.length_c   1.000
_cell.angle_alpha   90.00
_cell.angle_beta   90.00
_cell.angle_gamma   90.00
#
_symmetry.space_group_name_H-M   'P 1'
#
loop_
_entity.id
_entity.type
_entity.pdbx_description
1 polymer ?
#
loop_
_entity_poly.entity_id
_entity_poly.type
_entity_poly.pdbx_seq_one_letter_code
_entity_poly.pdbx_strand_id
1 'polypeptide(L)'
;MLLLNEVVAEIVYVLEKVYNVKNDEIRDTLLDLFNYENISVDEFEVLAEALHLFGRKRLDFVDAILIAYSKVKGHQIYSFDKKLNKLLNE
;
A
#
# COMPACT_ATOMS: atom_id res chain seq x y z
N MET A 1 13.88 5.32 -12.90
CA MET A 1 13.05 4.12 -13.09
C MET A 1 11.68 4.35 -12.49
N LEU A 2 10.64 4.11 -13.26
CA LEU A 2 9.27 4.23 -12.78
C LEU A 2 8.79 2.90 -12.21
N LEU A 3 8.30 2.93 -10.97
CA LEU A 3 7.69 1.77 -10.33
C LEU A 3 6.18 1.89 -10.43
N LEU A 4 5.56 0.96 -11.13
CA LEU A 4 4.11 0.89 -11.23
C LEU A 4 3.50 0.27 -9.97
N ASN A 5 2.24 0.57 -9.71
CA ASN A 5 1.54 0.05 -8.54
C ASN A 5 1.58 -1.48 -8.49
N GLU A 6 1.45 -2.14 -9.63
CA GLU A 6 1.50 -3.60 -9.72
C GLU A 6 2.86 -4.15 -9.29
N VAL A 7 3.94 -3.45 -9.66
CA VAL A 7 5.29 -3.86 -9.29
C VAL A 7 5.49 -3.69 -7.79
N VAL A 8 5.03 -2.57 -7.23
CA VAL A 8 5.12 -2.34 -5.79
C VAL A 8 4.34 -3.41 -5.02
N ALA A 9 3.14 -3.74 -5.47
CA ALA A 9 2.34 -4.78 -4.84
C ALA A 9 3.05 -6.14 -4.86
N GLU A 10 3.72 -6.45 -5.97
CA GLU A 10 4.49 -7.70 -6.09
C GLU A 10 5.66 -7.72 -5.13
N ILE A 11 6.37 -6.60 -4.99
CA ILE A 11 7.47 -6.49 -4.03
C ILE A 11 6.97 -6.71 -2.61
N VAL A 12 5.86 -6.08 -2.25
CA VAL A 12 5.26 -6.25 -0.92
C VAL A 12 4.89 -7.71 -0.68
N TYR A 13 4.26 -8.34 -1.68
CA TYR A 13 3.86 -9.73 -1.58
C TYR A 13 5.06 -10.64 -1.32
N VAL A 14 6.14 -10.46 -2.09
CA VAL A 14 7.34 -11.28 -1.95
C VAL A 14 7.97 -11.08 -0.58
N LEU A 15 8.11 -9.84 -0.14
CA LEU A 15 8.70 -9.56 1.17
C LEU A 15 7.87 -10.16 2.30
N GLU A 16 6.56 -10.05 2.20
CA GLU A 16 5.66 -10.55 3.26
C GLU A 16 5.55 -12.07 3.26
N LYS A 17 5.28 -12.66 2.10
CA LYS A 17 4.92 -14.08 2.02
C LYS A 17 6.10 -15.01 1.82
N VAL A 18 7.13 -14.58 1.12
CA VAL A 18 8.30 -15.41 0.83
C VAL A 18 9.37 -15.23 1.91
N TYR A 19 9.65 -13.98 2.29
CA TYR A 19 10.71 -13.67 3.24
C TYR A 19 10.23 -13.39 4.66
N ASN A 20 8.92 -13.39 4.88
CA ASN A 20 8.32 -13.17 6.21
C ASN A 20 8.76 -11.86 6.86
N VAL A 21 8.97 -10.83 6.09
CA VAL A 21 9.29 -9.50 6.61
C VAL A 21 8.03 -8.90 7.25
N LYS A 22 8.18 -8.25 8.38
CA LYS A 22 7.05 -7.64 9.07
C LYS A 22 6.51 -6.45 8.29
N ASN A 23 5.21 -6.18 8.44
CA ASN A 23 4.52 -5.14 7.68
C ASN A 23 5.14 -3.76 7.91
N ASP A 24 5.51 -3.43 9.15
CA ASP A 24 6.12 -2.13 9.44
C ASP A 24 7.50 -2.00 8.83
N GLU A 25 8.27 -3.08 8.76
CA GLU A 25 9.57 -3.07 8.09
C GLU A 25 9.42 -2.92 6.59
N ILE A 26 8.42 -3.57 5.99
CA ILE A 26 8.12 -3.42 4.56
C ILE A 26 7.76 -1.98 4.26
N ARG A 27 6.90 -1.38 5.06
CA ARG A 27 6.53 0.03 4.93
C ARG A 27 7.76 0.93 4.91
N ASP A 28 8.61 0.80 5.92
CA ASP A 28 9.78 1.65 6.07
C ASP A 28 10.76 1.46 4.92
N THR A 29 10.99 0.20 4.51
CA THR A 29 11.89 -0.12 3.41
C THR A 29 11.40 0.49 2.10
N LEU A 30 10.11 0.39 1.81
CA LEU A 30 9.58 0.91 0.55
C LEU A 30 9.50 2.42 0.55
N LEU A 31 9.17 3.04 1.67
CA LEU A 31 9.18 4.50 1.75
C LEU A 31 10.59 5.05 1.54
N ASP A 32 11.61 4.38 2.07
CA ASP A 32 13.01 4.75 1.81
C ASP A 32 13.35 4.59 0.33
N LEU A 33 12.93 3.48 -0.28
CA LEU A 33 13.18 3.22 -1.70
C LEU A 33 12.59 4.32 -2.57
N PHE A 34 11.39 4.79 -2.24
CA PHE A 34 10.72 5.83 -3.02
C PHE A 34 11.42 7.18 -2.95
N ASN A 35 12.32 7.37 -2.01
CA ASN A 35 13.08 8.61 -1.87
C ASN A 35 14.37 8.65 -2.70
N TYR A 36 14.74 7.57 -3.37
CA TYR A 36 15.92 7.58 -4.24
C TYR A 36 15.66 8.40 -5.49
N GLU A 37 16.66 9.20 -5.92
CA GLU A 37 16.52 10.12 -7.05
C GLU A 37 16.15 9.44 -8.36
N ASN A 38 16.66 8.22 -8.57
CA ASN A 38 16.45 7.49 -9.82
C ASN A 38 15.18 6.65 -9.83
N ILE A 39 14.41 6.71 -8.75
CA ILE A 39 13.18 5.94 -8.64
C ILE A 39 12.01 6.89 -8.52
N SER A 40 11.02 6.70 -9.36
CA SER A 40 9.76 7.42 -9.30
C SER A 40 8.61 6.44 -9.17
N VAL A 41 7.53 6.90 -8.59
CA VAL A 41 6.35 6.08 -8.32
C VAL A 41 5.16 6.75 -8.98
N ASP A 42 4.33 5.96 -9.65
CA ASP A 42 3.22 6.51 -10.44
C ASP A 42 2.26 7.32 -9.57
N GLU A 43 1.84 6.78 -8.45
CA GLU A 43 0.91 7.46 -7.54
C GLU A 43 1.47 7.45 -6.13
N PHE A 44 2.47 8.30 -5.89
CA PHE A 44 3.20 8.32 -4.62
C PHE A 44 2.27 8.51 -3.42
N GLU A 45 1.32 9.45 -3.50
CA GLU A 45 0.44 9.73 -2.36
C GLU A 45 -0.42 8.52 -1.99
N VAL A 46 -0.95 7.84 -2.99
CA VAL A 46 -1.75 6.63 -2.78
C VAL A 46 -0.90 5.53 -2.18
N LEU A 47 0.29 5.30 -2.76
CA LEU A 47 1.17 4.23 -2.30
C LEU A 47 1.69 4.50 -0.88
N ALA A 48 2.03 5.75 -0.57
CA ALA A 48 2.48 6.10 0.77
C ALA A 48 1.37 5.86 1.79
N GLU A 49 0.14 6.28 1.50
CA GLU A 49 -0.99 6.04 2.40
C GLU A 49 -1.27 4.54 2.53
N ALA A 50 -1.19 3.79 1.43
CA ALA A 50 -1.37 2.35 1.46
C ALA A 50 -0.33 1.67 2.36
N LEU A 51 0.93 2.11 2.26
CA LEU A 51 2.00 1.55 3.10
C LEU A 51 1.78 1.88 4.57
N HIS A 52 1.31 3.08 4.89
CA HIS A 52 0.99 3.43 6.27
C HIS A 52 -0.14 2.57 6.82
N LEU A 53 -1.19 2.36 6.03
CA LEU A 53 -2.29 1.48 6.42
C LEU A 53 -1.82 0.04 6.60
N PHE A 54 -1.01 -0.43 5.65
CA PHE A 54 -0.47 -1.79 5.68
C PHE A 54 0.40 -2.01 6.92
N GLY A 55 1.21 -1.01 7.29
CA GLY A 55 2.08 -1.11 8.46
C GLY A 55 1.35 -1.03 9.80
N ARG A 56 0.20 -0.33 9.84
CA ARG A 56 -0.57 -0.15 11.08
C ARG A 56 -1.61 -1.23 11.30
N LYS A 57 -2.21 -1.73 10.23
CA LYS A 57 -3.37 -2.62 10.29
C LYS A 57 -3.04 -3.93 9.60
N ARG A 58 -3.66 -5.00 10.09
CA ARG A 58 -3.47 -6.33 9.49
C ARG A 58 -4.42 -6.52 8.33
N LEU A 59 -4.03 -6.01 7.17
CA LEU A 59 -4.79 -6.20 5.95
C LEU A 59 -3.82 -6.37 4.79
N ASP A 60 -4.30 -6.98 3.71
CA ASP A 60 -3.49 -7.18 2.52
C ASP A 60 -3.16 -5.84 1.87
N PHE A 61 -2.00 -5.79 1.18
CA PHE A 61 -1.57 -4.55 0.55
C PHE A 61 -2.52 -4.08 -0.54
N VAL A 62 -3.13 -5.02 -1.28
CA VAL A 62 -4.12 -4.66 -2.30
C VAL A 62 -5.33 -3.95 -1.67
N ASP A 63 -5.82 -4.46 -0.53
CA ASP A 63 -6.90 -3.80 0.21
C ASP A 63 -6.46 -2.43 0.71
N ALA A 64 -5.22 -2.32 1.17
CA ALA A 64 -4.65 -1.04 1.62
C ALA A 64 -4.61 -0.03 0.48
N ILE A 65 -4.25 -0.46 -0.73
CA ILE A 65 -4.25 0.41 -1.91
C ILE A 65 -5.66 0.91 -2.21
N LEU A 66 -6.66 0.03 -2.17
CA LEU A 66 -8.04 0.43 -2.44
C LEU A 66 -8.54 1.47 -1.45
N ILE A 67 -8.25 1.28 -0.17
CA ILE A 67 -8.63 2.23 0.87
C ILE A 67 -7.89 3.55 0.67
N ALA A 68 -6.60 3.49 0.42
CA ALA A 68 -5.78 4.68 0.21
C ALA A 68 -6.25 5.46 -1.01
N TYR A 69 -6.59 4.76 -2.08
CA TYR A 69 -7.09 5.41 -3.29
C TYR A 69 -8.36 6.20 -3.01
N SER A 70 -9.27 5.62 -2.24
CA SER A 70 -10.50 6.29 -1.83
C SER A 70 -10.22 7.53 -0.99
N LYS A 71 -9.28 7.43 -0.04
CA LYS A 71 -8.94 8.55 0.84
C LYS A 71 -8.24 9.68 0.13
N VAL A 72 -7.30 9.35 -0.75
CA VAL A 72 -6.49 10.36 -1.44
C VAL A 72 -7.21 10.96 -2.63
N LYS A 73 -7.87 10.13 -3.43
CA LYS A 73 -8.52 10.57 -4.68
C LYS A 73 -10.01 10.85 -4.52
N GLY A 74 -10.61 10.50 -3.38
CA GLY A 74 -12.02 10.72 -3.15
C GLY A 74 -12.93 9.80 -3.94
N HIS A 75 -12.42 8.67 -4.43
CA HIS A 75 -13.23 7.71 -5.17
C HIS A 75 -14.02 6.83 -4.22
N GLN A 76 -15.23 6.48 -4.63
CA GLN A 76 -16.01 5.49 -3.92
C GLN A 76 -15.50 4.11 -4.24
N ILE A 77 -15.37 3.29 -3.21
CA ILE A 77 -14.96 1.90 -3.36
C ILE A 77 -16.06 1.02 -2.81
N TYR A 78 -16.53 0.10 -3.64
CA TYR A 78 -17.54 -0.87 -3.23
C TYR A 78 -16.84 -2.16 -2.82
N SER A 79 -17.14 -2.66 -1.63
CA SER A 79 -16.58 -3.89 -1.13
C SER A 79 -17.64 -4.67 -0.37
N PHE A 80 -17.62 -5.98 -0.55
CA PHE A 80 -18.46 -6.89 0.22
C PHE A 80 -17.79 -7.34 1.51
N ASP A 81 -16.52 -6.98 1.72
CA ASP A 81 -15.78 -7.31 2.91
C ASP A 81 -16.11 -6.31 4.02
N LYS A 82 -16.67 -6.80 5.11
CA LYS A 82 -17.07 -5.95 6.24
C LYS A 82 -15.90 -5.22 6.88
N LYS A 83 -14.74 -5.87 6.94
CA LYS A 83 -13.53 -5.26 7.50
C LYS A 83 -13.09 -4.07 6.66
N LEU A 84 -13.09 -4.23 5.34
CA LEU A 84 -12.73 -3.17 4.42
C LEU A 84 -13.72 -2.01 4.50
N ASN A 85 -15.02 -2.28 4.52
CA ASN A 85 -16.04 -1.25 4.66
C ASN A 85 -15.90 -0.47 5.96
N LYS A 86 -15.58 -1.15 7.06
CA LYS A 86 -15.34 -0.50 8.32
C LYS A 86 -14.16 0.46 8.25
N LEU A 87 -13.08 0.06 7.58
CA LEU A 87 -11.89 0.89 7.43
C LEU A 87 -12.15 2.10 6.53
N LEU A 88 -12.99 1.94 5.51
CA LEU A 88 -13.35 3.05 4.62
C LEU A 88 -14.15 4.14 5.35
N ASN A 89 -14.88 3.79 6.40
CA ASN A 89 -15.70 4.70 7.16
C ASN A 89 -15.00 5.32 8.37
N GLU A 90 -13.74 5.01 8.56
CA GLU A 90 -12.94 5.63 9.63
C GLU A 90 -12.62 7.08 9.34
#